data_35c044e0ed637ddc72a108a7b30d4d4f
#
_entry.id   35c044e0ed637ddc72a108a7b30d4d4f
#
_cell.length_a   1.000
_cell.length_b   1.000
_cell.length_c   1.000
_cell.angle_alpha   90.00
_cell.angle_beta   90.00
_cell.angle_gamma   90.00
#
_symmetry.space_group_name_H-M   'P 1'
#
loop_
_entity.id
_entity.type
_entity.pdbx_description
1 polymer ?
#
loop_
_entity_poly.entity_id
_entity_poly.type
_entity_poly.pdbx_seq_one_letter_code
_entity_poly.pdbx_strand_id
1 'polypeptide(L)'
;MATLPITCPGSPTGCNSHTGEGGKKPIELNHTIIPAKDKWASAQFLADILNLEAGPEWGHFVPVKTDNGVTLDFSDSTDFGPRHFAFLVSEAEFDAALARIRAAGVKHYANFRRERPGEINHLYGGRGVYFDDPNGHLLELITRPYGPTPEGG
;
A
#
# COMPACT_ATOMS: atom_id res chain seq x y z
N MET A 1 54.84 44.32 -33.10
CA MET A 1 54.32 43.10 -33.74
C MET A 1 52.92 42.89 -33.23
N ALA A 2 52.00 43.21 -34.07
CA ALA A 2 50.57 43.15 -33.74
C ALA A 2 50.00 41.76 -34.10
N THR A 3 49.32 41.14 -33.20
CA THR A 3 48.58 39.93 -33.50
C THR A 3 47.09 40.26 -33.40
N LEU A 4 46.36 40.11 -34.49
CA LEU A 4 44.98 40.41 -34.68
C LEU A 4 44.07 39.37 -33.98
N PRO A 5 42.90 39.76 -33.54
CA PRO A 5 41.92 38.82 -33.00
C PRO A 5 41.14 38.11 -34.12
N ILE A 6 40.95 36.81 -33.96
CA ILE A 6 40.14 36.00 -34.86
C ILE A 6 38.67 36.18 -34.44
N THR A 7 37.90 36.80 -35.32
CA THR A 7 36.43 36.88 -35.19
C THR A 7 35.81 35.56 -35.63
N CYS A 8 35.06 34.92 -34.75
CA CYS A 8 34.14 33.85 -35.13
C CYS A 8 32.85 34.44 -35.70
N PRO A 9 32.40 34.00 -36.88
CA PRO A 9 31.11 34.42 -37.42
C PRO A 9 29.95 33.78 -36.70
N GLY A 10 28.89 34.56 -36.55
CA GLY A 10 27.70 34.21 -35.83
C GLY A 10 26.99 32.96 -36.33
N SER A 11 26.47 32.21 -35.40
CA SER A 11 25.45 31.21 -35.65
C SER A 11 24.10 31.80 -35.33
N PRO A 12 23.21 31.80 -36.27
CA PRO A 12 21.82 32.08 -35.99
C PRO A 12 21.14 30.75 -35.55
N THR A 13 20.08 30.91 -34.87
CA THR A 13 19.07 29.89 -34.56
C THR A 13 19.14 29.30 -33.18
N GLY A 14 18.18 29.81 -32.42
CA GLY A 14 17.77 29.26 -31.17
C GLY A 14 17.36 27.79 -31.31
N CYS A 15 18.04 26.94 -30.58
CA CYS A 15 17.53 25.64 -30.25
C CYS A 15 16.43 25.84 -29.21
N ASN A 16 15.23 25.92 -29.71
CA ASN A 16 14.04 25.70 -28.91
C ASN A 16 14.03 24.20 -28.51
N SER A 17 14.67 23.87 -27.43
CA SER A 17 14.48 22.61 -26.78
C SER A 17 13.08 22.61 -26.13
N HIS A 18 12.08 22.39 -26.96
CA HIS A 18 10.80 21.93 -26.49
C HIS A 18 10.99 20.48 -26.01
N THR A 19 11.45 20.31 -24.80
CA THR A 19 11.22 19.07 -24.06
C THR A 19 9.76 19.08 -23.67
N GLY A 20 8.92 18.73 -24.60
CA GLY A 20 7.55 18.34 -24.36
C GLY A 20 7.54 16.98 -23.69
N GLU A 21 7.87 16.92 -22.41
CA GLU A 21 7.59 15.76 -21.58
C GLU A 21 6.10 15.73 -21.25
N GLY A 22 5.30 15.43 -22.25
CA GLY A 22 3.92 14.96 -22.10
C GLY A 22 3.90 13.50 -21.66
N GLY A 23 4.72 13.11 -20.70
CA GLY A 23 4.66 11.80 -20.08
C GLY A 23 3.31 11.61 -19.41
N LYS A 24 2.56 10.55 -19.77
CA LYS A 24 1.34 10.18 -19.07
C LYS A 24 1.65 10.04 -17.58
N LYS A 25 0.95 10.81 -16.74
CA LYS A 25 1.07 10.61 -15.29
C LYS A 25 0.60 9.20 -14.94
N PRO A 26 1.26 8.54 -13.97
CA PRO A 26 0.81 7.24 -13.50
C PRO A 26 -0.61 7.34 -12.95
N ILE A 27 -1.38 6.26 -13.12
CA ILE A 27 -2.68 6.13 -12.47
C ILE A 27 -2.42 5.50 -11.10
N GLU A 28 -2.85 6.17 -10.04
CA GLU A 28 -2.64 5.76 -8.66
C GLU A 28 -3.98 5.56 -7.96
N LEU A 29 -4.10 4.51 -7.16
CA LEU A 29 -5.23 4.36 -6.26
C LEU A 29 -5.09 5.40 -5.14
N ASN A 30 -6.08 6.28 -4.99
CA ASN A 30 -6.05 7.34 -3.99
C ASN A 30 -6.67 6.88 -2.66
N HIS A 31 -7.90 6.38 -2.71
CA HIS A 31 -8.62 5.91 -1.51
C HIS A 31 -9.64 4.84 -1.86
N THR A 32 -10.09 4.12 -0.84
CA THR A 32 -11.22 3.20 -0.91
C THR A 32 -12.04 3.28 0.37
N ILE A 33 -13.36 3.09 0.26
CA ILE A 33 -14.26 3.09 1.41
C ILE A 33 -14.39 1.66 1.94
N ILE A 34 -14.15 1.50 3.23
CA ILE A 34 -14.27 0.23 3.94
C ILE A 34 -15.48 0.31 4.88
N PRO A 35 -16.55 -0.45 4.60
CA PRO A 35 -17.70 -0.51 5.50
C PRO A 35 -17.33 -1.24 6.79
N ALA A 36 -17.78 -0.72 7.92
CA ALA A 36 -17.48 -1.25 9.23
C ALA A 36 -18.71 -1.18 10.15
N LYS A 37 -18.82 -2.09 11.08
CA LYS A 37 -19.85 -2.03 12.14
C LYS A 37 -19.61 -0.86 13.09
N ASP A 38 -18.35 -0.57 13.32
CA ASP A 38 -17.82 0.57 14.07
C ASP A 38 -16.54 1.05 13.36
N LYS A 39 -16.63 2.20 12.72
CA LYS A 39 -15.52 2.76 11.92
C LYS A 39 -14.28 3.05 12.74
N TRP A 40 -14.44 3.55 13.99
CA TRP A 40 -13.30 3.84 14.84
C TRP A 40 -12.61 2.57 15.34
N ALA A 41 -13.38 1.59 15.82
CA ALA A 41 -12.83 0.32 16.27
C ALA A 41 -12.10 -0.40 15.14
N SER A 42 -12.65 -0.34 13.92
CA SER A 42 -12.06 -1.00 12.74
C SER A 42 -10.81 -0.28 12.23
N ALA A 43 -10.84 1.05 12.16
CA ALA A 43 -9.68 1.84 11.79
C ALA A 43 -8.53 1.67 12.79
N GLN A 44 -8.84 1.70 14.09
CA GLN A 44 -7.84 1.51 15.15
C GLN A 44 -7.25 0.09 15.11
N PHE A 45 -8.09 -0.93 14.91
CA PHE A 45 -7.61 -2.30 14.75
C PHE A 45 -6.56 -2.42 13.64
N LEU A 46 -6.87 -1.89 12.45
CA LEU A 46 -5.94 -1.93 11.33
C LEU A 46 -4.67 -1.13 11.62
N ALA A 47 -4.81 0.06 12.18
CA ALA A 47 -3.71 0.92 12.55
C ALA A 47 -2.78 0.24 13.57
N ASP A 48 -3.32 -0.40 14.59
CA ASP A 48 -2.56 -1.12 15.61
C ASP A 48 -1.77 -2.30 15.02
N ILE A 49 -2.37 -3.07 14.11
CA ILE A 49 -1.70 -4.21 13.47
C ILE A 49 -0.57 -3.74 12.54
N LEU A 50 -0.82 -2.70 11.74
CA LEU A 50 0.12 -2.22 10.73
C LEU A 50 1.07 -1.12 11.22
N ASN A 51 0.94 -0.69 12.48
CA ASN A 51 1.69 0.45 13.03
C ASN A 51 1.48 1.74 12.24
N LEU A 52 0.23 2.01 11.89
CA LEU A 52 -0.23 3.22 11.24
C LEU A 52 -1.05 4.08 12.20
N GLU A 53 -1.54 5.21 11.74
CA GLU A 53 -2.42 6.10 12.51
C GLU A 53 -3.85 6.05 11.97
N ALA A 54 -4.82 6.01 12.89
CA ALA A 54 -6.24 6.15 12.57
C ALA A 54 -6.70 7.58 12.82
N GLY A 55 -7.43 8.17 11.86
CA GLY A 55 -7.98 9.51 11.99
C GLY A 55 -7.01 10.64 11.62
N PRO A 56 -7.38 11.91 11.91
CA PRO A 56 -8.64 12.33 12.51
C PRO A 56 -9.85 12.06 11.61
N GLU A 57 -11.02 11.94 12.23
CA GLU A 57 -12.28 11.80 11.51
C GLU A 57 -12.56 13.04 10.63
N TRP A 58 -12.96 12.80 9.38
CA TRP A 58 -13.44 13.85 8.51
C TRP A 58 -14.74 13.40 7.81
N GLY A 59 -15.75 14.24 7.83
CA GLY A 59 -17.08 13.88 7.32
C GLY A 59 -17.62 12.63 8.03
N HIS A 60 -17.82 11.56 7.27
CA HIS A 60 -18.34 10.28 7.77
C HIS A 60 -17.24 9.20 7.94
N PHE A 61 -15.98 9.55 7.73
CA PHE A 61 -14.90 8.61 7.60
C PHE A 61 -13.87 8.73 8.70
N VAL A 62 -13.33 7.58 9.12
CA VAL A 62 -12.09 7.48 9.88
C VAL A 62 -11.02 6.93 8.95
N PRO A 63 -10.07 7.77 8.50
CA PRO A 63 -9.04 7.36 7.55
C PRO A 63 -7.91 6.60 8.23
N VAL A 64 -7.35 5.62 7.53
CA VAL A 64 -6.03 5.04 7.80
C VAL A 64 -5.22 5.14 6.52
N LYS A 65 -4.13 5.90 6.54
CA LYS A 65 -3.30 6.12 5.37
C LYS A 65 -2.13 5.16 5.35
N THR A 66 -1.95 4.46 4.23
CA THR A 66 -0.79 3.61 4.00
C THR A 66 0.42 4.42 3.50
N ASP A 67 1.64 3.87 3.64
CA ASP A 67 2.89 4.56 3.29
C ASP A 67 3.01 4.88 1.79
N ASN A 68 2.32 4.13 0.93
CA ASN A 68 2.25 4.43 -0.51
C ASN A 68 1.15 5.45 -0.87
N GLY A 69 0.55 6.10 0.12
CA GLY A 69 -0.37 7.22 -0.07
C GLY A 69 -1.83 6.86 -0.30
N VAL A 70 -2.20 5.58 -0.27
CA VAL A 70 -3.60 5.15 -0.35
C VAL A 70 -4.27 5.35 1.00
N THR A 71 -5.47 5.92 0.99
CA THR A 71 -6.27 6.06 2.21
C THR A 71 -7.39 5.02 2.25
N LEU A 72 -7.49 4.34 3.38
CA LEU A 72 -8.56 3.42 3.70
C LEU A 72 -9.56 4.18 4.59
N ASP A 73 -10.71 4.54 4.02
CA ASP A 73 -11.72 5.38 4.68
C ASP A 73 -12.80 4.49 5.30
N PHE A 74 -12.70 4.24 6.61
CA PHE A 74 -13.67 3.44 7.34
C PHE A 74 -14.97 4.22 7.56
N SER A 75 -16.09 3.59 7.25
CA SER A 75 -17.44 4.18 7.37
C SER A 75 -18.40 3.23 8.04
N ASP A 76 -19.23 3.74 8.96
CA ASP A 76 -20.25 2.94 9.61
C ASP A 76 -21.25 2.40 8.59
N SER A 77 -21.53 1.10 8.67
CA SER A 77 -22.51 0.41 7.82
C SER A 77 -23.02 -0.84 8.52
N THR A 78 -24.29 -1.17 8.27
CA THR A 78 -24.92 -2.40 8.78
C THR A 78 -25.19 -3.42 7.68
N ASP A 79 -25.07 -3.02 6.41
CA ASP A 79 -25.35 -3.86 5.24
C ASP A 79 -24.13 -3.86 4.30
N PHE A 80 -23.27 -4.88 4.47
CA PHE A 80 -22.12 -5.12 3.61
C PHE A 80 -21.66 -6.57 3.66
N GLY A 81 -21.12 -7.04 2.55
CA GLY A 81 -20.38 -8.30 2.49
C GLY A 81 -18.91 -8.12 2.86
N PRO A 82 -18.20 -9.21 3.15
CA PRO A 82 -16.78 -9.18 3.44
C PRO A 82 -15.98 -8.64 2.25
N ARG A 83 -14.87 -7.96 2.56
CA ARG A 83 -13.88 -7.47 1.60
C ARG A 83 -12.56 -8.18 1.83
N HIS A 84 -11.67 -8.07 0.84
CA HIS A 84 -10.31 -8.56 0.95
C HIS A 84 -9.33 -7.43 0.65
N PHE A 85 -8.34 -7.26 1.53
CA PHE A 85 -7.27 -6.28 1.39
C PHE A 85 -5.94 -6.95 1.66
N ALA A 86 -4.98 -6.81 0.75
CA ALA A 86 -3.62 -7.30 0.88
C ALA A 86 -2.64 -6.14 0.98
N PHE A 87 -1.72 -6.23 1.92
CA PHE A 87 -0.69 -5.23 2.18
C PHE A 87 0.68 -5.83 1.89
N LEU A 88 1.44 -5.17 1.02
CA LEU A 88 2.83 -5.49 0.78
C LEU A 88 3.68 -4.83 1.87
N VAL A 89 4.42 -5.63 2.61
CA VAL A 89 5.23 -5.19 3.74
C VAL A 89 6.66 -5.73 3.62
N SER A 90 7.61 -5.07 4.29
CA SER A 90 8.97 -5.63 4.43
C SER A 90 8.98 -6.87 5.31
N GLU A 91 10.05 -7.63 5.27
CA GLU A 91 10.23 -8.79 6.15
C GLU A 91 10.18 -8.40 7.64
N ALA A 92 10.78 -7.26 7.99
CA ALA A 92 10.76 -6.74 9.37
C ALA A 92 9.35 -6.31 9.82
N GLU A 93 8.59 -5.63 8.94
CA GLU A 93 7.21 -5.25 9.23
C GLU A 93 6.30 -6.48 9.32
N PHE A 94 6.52 -7.49 8.49
CA PHE A 94 5.80 -8.76 8.58
C PHE A 94 5.97 -9.40 9.95
N ASP A 95 7.21 -9.53 10.44
CA ASP A 95 7.49 -10.10 11.77
C ASP A 95 6.82 -9.28 12.88
N ALA A 96 6.92 -7.97 12.82
CA ALA A 96 6.32 -7.07 13.80
C ALA A 96 4.78 -7.15 13.79
N ALA A 97 4.15 -7.11 12.62
CA ALA A 97 2.71 -7.21 12.48
C ALA A 97 2.18 -8.60 12.91
N LEU A 98 2.88 -9.68 12.55
CA LEU A 98 2.52 -11.03 12.99
C LEU A 98 2.60 -11.17 14.52
N ALA A 99 3.59 -10.54 15.16
CA ALA A 99 3.69 -10.49 16.62
C ALA A 99 2.50 -9.75 17.24
N ARG A 100 2.05 -8.62 16.64
CA ARG A 100 0.87 -7.86 17.09
C ARG A 100 -0.42 -8.66 16.91
N ILE A 101 -0.59 -9.34 15.77
CA ILE A 101 -1.72 -10.25 15.49
C ILE A 101 -1.82 -11.32 16.58
N ARG A 102 -0.70 -11.97 16.93
CA ARG A 102 -0.65 -12.99 17.97
C ARG A 102 -0.91 -12.43 19.36
N ALA A 103 -0.30 -11.30 19.71
CA ALA A 103 -0.49 -10.64 21.00
C ALA A 103 -1.94 -10.17 21.21
N ALA A 104 -2.63 -9.75 20.16
CA ALA A 104 -4.04 -9.38 20.18
C ALA A 104 -4.99 -10.58 20.18
N GLY A 105 -4.49 -11.81 20.10
CA GLY A 105 -5.31 -13.02 20.05
C GLY A 105 -6.13 -13.15 18.75
N VAL A 106 -5.71 -12.47 17.69
CA VAL A 106 -6.41 -12.50 16.40
C VAL A 106 -6.12 -13.83 15.69
N LYS A 107 -7.16 -14.49 15.23
CA LYS A 107 -7.03 -15.71 14.44
C LYS A 107 -6.37 -15.40 13.10
N HIS A 108 -5.36 -16.16 12.75
CA HIS A 108 -4.66 -16.02 11.49
C HIS A 108 -4.42 -17.38 10.83
N TYR A 109 -4.20 -17.37 9.52
CA TYR A 109 -4.24 -18.55 8.68
C TYR A 109 -3.20 -18.46 7.56
N ALA A 110 -2.82 -19.65 7.03
CA ALA A 110 -1.89 -19.73 5.92
C ALA A 110 -2.54 -19.44 4.55
N ASN A 111 -3.88 -19.44 4.44
CA ASN A 111 -4.55 -19.18 3.17
C ASN A 111 -5.91 -18.48 3.33
N PHE A 112 -6.45 -18.01 2.21
CA PHE A 112 -7.72 -17.28 2.14
C PHE A 112 -8.95 -18.11 2.53
N ARG A 113 -8.83 -19.45 2.56
CA ARG A 113 -9.90 -20.36 2.99
C ARG A 113 -9.96 -20.54 4.51
N ARG A 114 -9.11 -19.81 5.23
CA ARG A 114 -8.98 -19.91 6.70
C ARG A 114 -8.55 -21.31 7.17
N GLU A 115 -7.77 -21.98 6.34
CA GLU A 115 -7.15 -23.27 6.68
C GLU A 115 -5.81 -23.04 7.37
N ARG A 116 -5.37 -24.07 8.11
CA ARG A 116 -4.12 -24.05 8.88
C ARG A 116 -4.01 -22.84 9.82
N PRO A 117 -4.90 -22.77 10.83
CA PRO A 117 -4.89 -21.70 11.82
C PRO A 117 -3.56 -21.65 12.58
N GLY A 118 -3.05 -20.45 12.81
CA GLY A 118 -1.78 -20.21 13.48
C GLY A 118 -0.55 -20.32 12.58
N GLU A 119 -0.71 -20.70 11.30
CA GLU A 119 0.38 -20.83 10.34
C GLU A 119 0.45 -19.64 9.38
N ILE A 120 1.62 -19.50 8.75
CA ILE A 120 1.89 -18.60 7.62
C ILE A 120 2.14 -19.43 6.35
N ASN A 121 2.14 -18.78 5.19
CA ASN A 121 2.56 -19.41 3.93
C ASN A 121 3.86 -18.80 3.39
N HIS A 122 4.44 -19.48 2.40
CA HIS A 122 5.68 -19.10 1.72
C HIS A 122 5.48 -19.05 0.20
N LEU A 123 4.36 -18.49 -0.25
CA LEU A 123 4.05 -18.40 -1.66
C LEU A 123 4.91 -17.35 -2.37
N TYR A 124 5.14 -17.57 -3.66
CA TYR A 124 5.86 -16.64 -4.55
C TYR A 124 7.26 -16.23 -4.07
N GLY A 125 7.91 -17.10 -3.28
CA GLY A 125 9.24 -16.83 -2.73
C GLY A 125 9.26 -15.80 -1.61
N GLY A 126 8.10 -15.46 -1.05
CA GLY A 126 7.93 -14.58 0.10
C GLY A 126 7.27 -15.27 1.27
N ARG A 127 6.67 -14.47 2.14
CA ARG A 127 5.83 -14.93 3.25
C ARG A 127 4.45 -14.28 3.14
N GLY A 128 3.42 -14.99 3.60
CA GLY A 128 2.05 -14.48 3.63
C GLY A 128 1.29 -14.96 4.87
N VAL A 129 0.37 -14.14 5.35
CA VAL A 129 -0.55 -14.48 6.43
C VAL A 129 -1.90 -13.81 6.22
N TYR A 130 -2.96 -14.56 6.48
CA TYR A 130 -4.35 -14.08 6.40
C TYR A 130 -4.92 -13.95 7.81
N PHE A 131 -5.72 -12.92 8.04
CA PHE A 131 -6.41 -12.72 9.31
C PHE A 131 -7.70 -11.93 9.11
N ASP A 132 -8.65 -12.09 10.03
CA ASP A 132 -9.92 -11.39 9.98
C ASP A 132 -9.86 -10.09 10.77
N ASP A 133 -10.48 -9.03 10.22
CA ASP A 133 -10.78 -7.81 10.96
C ASP A 133 -12.06 -7.97 11.82
N PRO A 134 -12.44 -7.00 12.67
CA PRO A 134 -13.66 -7.08 13.49
C PRO A 134 -14.97 -7.19 12.69
N ASN A 135 -14.96 -6.89 11.40
CA ASN A 135 -16.12 -6.91 10.51
C ASN A 135 -16.26 -8.20 9.72
N GLY A 136 -15.25 -9.07 9.74
CA GLY A 136 -15.15 -10.25 8.89
C GLY A 136 -14.52 -9.96 7.52
N HIS A 137 -13.91 -8.80 7.32
CA HIS A 137 -13.04 -8.57 6.18
C HIS A 137 -11.79 -9.43 6.32
N LEU A 138 -11.35 -10.02 5.21
CA LEU A 138 -10.15 -10.83 5.17
C LEU A 138 -8.96 -9.95 4.81
N LEU A 139 -8.03 -9.82 5.73
CA LEU A 139 -6.79 -9.07 5.54
C LEU A 139 -5.64 -10.02 5.25
N GLU A 140 -4.67 -9.55 4.51
CA GLU A 140 -3.49 -10.32 4.14
C GLU A 140 -2.25 -9.45 4.21
N LEU A 141 -1.17 -10.00 4.75
CA LEU A 141 0.18 -9.44 4.64
C LEU A 141 1.01 -10.32 3.72
N ILE A 142 1.74 -9.71 2.80
CA ILE A 142 2.66 -10.39 1.90
C ILE A 142 4.00 -9.67 1.88
N THR A 143 5.10 -10.40 1.80
CA THR A 143 6.44 -9.81 1.70
C THR A 143 6.93 -9.68 0.26
N ARG A 144 6.23 -10.30 -0.69
CA ARG A 144 6.49 -10.18 -2.13
C ARG A 144 5.17 -10.06 -2.89
N PRO A 145 5.12 -9.24 -3.94
CA PRO A 145 3.93 -9.12 -4.78
C PRO A 145 3.55 -10.46 -5.40
N TYR A 146 2.26 -10.70 -5.55
CA TYR A 146 1.76 -11.79 -6.37
C TYR A 146 1.89 -11.44 -7.85
N GLY A 147 2.25 -12.42 -8.65
CA GLY A 147 2.37 -12.27 -10.09
C GLY A 147 3.54 -13.07 -10.65
N PRO A 148 3.66 -13.13 -11.98
CA PRO A 148 4.85 -13.68 -12.59
C PRO A 148 6.03 -12.84 -12.12
N THR A 149 7.02 -13.49 -11.48
CA THR A 149 8.31 -12.86 -11.23
C THR A 149 8.82 -12.34 -12.57
N PRO A 150 9.28 -11.07 -12.65
CA PRO A 150 10.01 -10.67 -13.83
C PRO A 150 11.16 -11.67 -14.02
N GLU A 151 11.14 -12.42 -15.12
CA GLU A 151 12.22 -13.33 -15.44
C GLU A 151 13.48 -12.50 -15.64
N GLY A 152 14.48 -12.79 -14.83
CA GLY A 152 15.87 -12.47 -15.09
C GLY A 152 16.30 -11.05 -14.80
N GLY A 153 16.83 -10.84 -13.64
CA GLY A 153 17.86 -9.89 -13.34
C GLY A 153 19.02 -10.60 -12.70
#